data_6a6c0899230410aa0e7321552d115c69
#
_entry.id   6a6c0899230410aa0e7321552d115c69
#
_cell.length_a   1.000
_cell.length_b   1.000
_cell.length_c   1.000
_cell.angle_alpha   90.00
_cell.angle_beta   90.00
_cell.angle_gamma   90.00
#
_symmetry.space_group_name_H-M   'P 1'
#
loop_
_entity.id
_entity.type
_entity.pdbx_description
1 polymer ?
#
loop_
_entity_poly.entity_id
_entity_poly.type
_entity_poly.pdbx_seq_one_letter_code
_entity_poly.pdbx_strand_id
1 'polypeptide(L)'
;SQLTDLGVEIINLRQFTPNEKGMVEQFFNIIQNYYKQYLMNSGVIREDFNLRGAPDYRKQATLTLSEFNKILLMCIIHYNSKRVIRNIPYSYIGKAKPFACDLFLQSYSENPDCFIEVSDEKLRKVLLPRTRGTFRRNVLFACGLRYRAPNFTERYLRGGSAVVAYNPYNIGEVYLLEN
;
A
#
# COMPACT_ATOMS: atom_id res chain seq x y z
N SER A 1 -1.85 -10.88 -11.13
CA SER A 1 -2.00 -10.04 -9.92
C SER A 1 -1.57 -8.61 -10.23
N GLN A 2 -2.17 -7.60 -9.56
CA GLN A 2 -1.77 -6.20 -9.75
C GLN A 2 -0.27 -5.99 -9.47
N LEU A 3 0.28 -6.68 -8.48
CA LEU A 3 1.70 -6.58 -8.13
C LEU A 3 2.62 -7.24 -9.15
N THR A 4 2.18 -8.32 -9.80
CA THR A 4 2.98 -8.95 -10.86
C THR A 4 3.12 -8.05 -12.10
N ASP A 5 2.15 -7.17 -12.34
CA ASP A 5 2.22 -6.16 -13.41
C ASP A 5 3.34 -5.13 -13.16
N LEU A 6 3.78 -5.00 -11.90
CA LEU A 6 4.92 -4.16 -11.47
C LEU A 6 6.26 -4.92 -11.45
N GLY A 7 6.30 -6.18 -11.87
CA GLY A 7 7.48 -7.03 -11.77
C GLY A 7 7.72 -7.61 -10.36
N VAL A 8 6.74 -7.49 -9.45
CA VAL A 8 6.84 -8.05 -8.10
C VAL A 8 6.52 -9.55 -8.14
N GLU A 9 7.43 -10.37 -7.66
CA GLU A 9 7.19 -11.78 -7.42
C GLU A 9 6.34 -11.96 -6.16
N ILE A 10 5.28 -12.76 -6.26
CA ILE A 10 4.40 -13.08 -5.13
C ILE A 10 4.73 -14.49 -4.65
N ILE A 11 5.32 -14.57 -3.47
CA ILE A 11 5.61 -15.84 -2.81
C ILE A 11 4.51 -16.11 -1.78
N ASN A 12 3.69 -17.14 -2.04
CA ASN A 12 2.69 -17.59 -1.09
C ASN A 12 3.36 -18.49 -0.04
N LEU A 13 3.31 -18.05 1.20
CA LEU A 13 3.83 -18.83 2.33
C LEU A 13 2.88 -19.99 2.66
N ARG A 14 3.42 -21.05 3.27
CA ARG A 14 2.64 -22.20 3.71
C ARG A 14 1.64 -21.79 4.79
N GLN A 15 0.49 -22.44 4.81
CA GLN A 15 -0.48 -22.25 5.90
C GLN A 15 0.13 -22.75 7.21
N PHE A 16 -0.15 -22.02 8.30
CA PHE A 16 0.30 -22.37 9.67
C PHE A 16 1.81 -22.40 9.89
N THR A 17 2.60 -21.69 9.07
CA THR A 17 4.05 -21.48 9.30
C THR A 17 4.34 -20.04 9.75
N PRO A 18 4.14 -19.69 11.04
CA PRO A 18 4.31 -18.32 11.53
C PRO A 18 5.76 -17.82 11.37
N ASN A 19 6.74 -18.71 11.41
CA ASN A 19 8.16 -18.35 11.29
C ASN A 19 8.50 -17.68 9.94
N GLU A 20 7.78 -17.99 8.88
CA GLU A 20 7.98 -17.40 7.56
C GLU A 20 7.48 -15.95 7.47
N LYS A 21 6.62 -15.51 8.39
CA LYS A 21 6.03 -14.16 8.47
C LYS A 21 6.67 -13.27 9.54
N GLY A 22 7.59 -13.81 10.33
CA GLY A 22 8.11 -13.16 11.54
C GLY A 22 8.62 -11.75 11.33
N MET A 23 9.27 -11.45 10.19
CA MET A 23 9.77 -10.11 9.89
C MET A 23 8.64 -9.09 9.68
N VAL A 24 7.57 -9.48 8.98
CA VAL A 24 6.42 -8.60 8.72
C VAL A 24 5.63 -8.35 10.00
N GLU A 25 5.39 -9.39 10.79
CA GLU A 25 4.72 -9.28 12.09
C GLU A 25 5.53 -8.41 13.06
N GLN A 26 6.84 -8.58 13.09
CA GLN A 26 7.72 -7.76 13.90
C GLN A 26 7.70 -6.29 13.45
N PHE A 27 7.67 -6.01 12.16
CA PHE A 27 7.53 -4.65 11.63
C PHE A 27 6.25 -4.00 12.14
N PHE A 28 5.09 -4.67 12.01
CA PHE A 28 3.82 -4.14 12.50
C PHE A 28 3.84 -3.89 14.01
N ASN A 29 4.40 -4.81 14.79
CA ASN A 29 4.53 -4.63 16.24
C ASN A 29 5.38 -3.41 16.59
N ILE A 30 6.50 -3.20 15.90
CA ILE A 30 7.38 -2.05 16.15
C ILE A 30 6.65 -0.74 15.78
N ILE A 31 6.02 -0.68 14.60
CA ILE A 31 5.26 0.51 14.17
C ILE A 31 4.12 0.82 15.14
N GLN A 32 3.39 -0.19 15.58
CA GLN A 32 2.34 -0.01 16.59
C GLN A 32 2.89 0.56 17.90
N ASN A 33 4.05 0.09 18.36
CA ASN A 33 4.67 0.58 19.57
C ASN A 33 5.12 2.04 19.46
N TYR A 34 5.49 2.51 18.26
CA TYR A 34 5.85 3.92 18.07
C TYR A 34 4.67 4.86 18.31
N TYR A 35 3.45 4.54 17.85
CA TYR A 35 2.32 5.45 18.01
C TYR A 35 1.44 5.16 19.23
N LYS A 36 1.37 3.91 19.70
CA LYS A 36 0.51 3.55 20.85
C LYS A 36 0.80 4.35 22.12
N GLN A 37 2.06 4.68 22.36
CA GLN A 37 2.46 5.43 23.56
C GLN A 37 1.99 6.88 23.51
N TYR A 38 1.95 7.50 22.33
CA TYR A 38 1.59 8.91 22.14
C TYR A 38 0.10 9.13 21.93
N LEU A 39 -0.62 8.11 21.49
CA LEU A 39 -2.05 8.19 21.18
C LEU A 39 -2.94 7.59 22.28
N MET A 40 -2.53 7.76 23.53
CA MET A 40 -3.36 7.40 24.68
C MET A 40 -4.66 8.21 24.64
N ASN A 41 -5.79 7.54 24.92
CA ASN A 41 -7.12 8.14 24.93
C ASN A 41 -7.62 8.70 23.57
N SER A 42 -6.98 8.28 22.46
CA SER A 42 -7.40 8.66 21.10
C SER A 42 -8.07 7.51 20.34
N GLY A 43 -8.60 6.52 21.06
CA GLY A 43 -9.29 5.35 20.49
C GLY A 43 -8.33 4.24 20.02
N VAL A 44 -7.04 4.35 20.30
CA VAL A 44 -6.06 3.31 19.96
C VAL A 44 -6.17 2.15 20.96
N ILE A 45 -6.43 0.95 20.45
CA ILE A 45 -6.55 -0.26 21.26
C ILE A 45 -5.17 -0.66 21.76
N ARG A 46 -5.01 -0.70 23.09
CA ARG A 46 -3.74 -1.02 23.77
C ARG A 46 -3.73 -2.42 24.38
N GLU A 47 -4.86 -2.85 24.87
CA GLU A 47 -5.07 -4.11 25.59
C GLU A 47 -6.12 -4.95 24.85
N ASP A 48 -6.31 -6.17 25.30
CA ASP A 48 -7.39 -6.99 24.77
C ASP A 48 -8.74 -6.35 25.08
N PHE A 49 -9.42 -5.89 24.03
CA PHE A 49 -10.73 -5.22 24.14
C PHE A 49 -11.86 -6.16 24.59
N ASN A 50 -11.63 -7.47 24.65
CA ASN A 50 -12.56 -8.46 25.16
C ASN A 50 -12.46 -8.64 26.69
N LEU A 51 -11.45 -8.05 27.35
CA LEU A 51 -11.33 -8.12 28.79
C LEU A 51 -12.46 -7.38 29.47
N ARG A 52 -13.01 -8.00 30.56
CA ARG A 52 -14.04 -7.39 31.38
C ARG A 52 -13.51 -6.08 32.01
N GLY A 53 -14.16 -4.96 31.71
CA GLY A 53 -13.74 -3.63 32.16
C GLY A 53 -12.80 -2.89 31.20
N ALA A 54 -12.53 -3.44 30.01
CA ALA A 54 -11.80 -2.73 28.98
C ALA A 54 -12.52 -1.41 28.60
N PRO A 55 -11.78 -0.32 28.35
CA PRO A 55 -12.37 0.95 27.91
C PRO A 55 -13.08 0.79 26.56
N ASP A 56 -14.17 1.53 26.36
CA ASP A 56 -14.80 1.61 25.05
C ASP A 56 -13.97 2.54 24.14
N TYR A 57 -13.02 1.95 23.45
CA TYR A 57 -12.10 2.66 22.55
C TYR A 57 -12.81 3.44 21.44
N ARG A 58 -14.04 3.05 21.05
CA ARG A 58 -14.82 3.75 20.04
C ARG A 58 -15.24 5.14 20.51
N LYS A 59 -15.58 5.27 21.82
CA LYS A 59 -15.92 6.55 22.43
C LYS A 59 -14.73 7.48 22.58
N GLN A 60 -13.53 6.92 22.59
CA GLN A 60 -12.28 7.66 22.70
C GLN A 60 -11.69 8.05 21.34
N ALA A 61 -12.26 7.57 20.22
CA ALA A 61 -11.76 7.85 18.89
C ALA A 61 -11.90 9.34 18.56
N THR A 62 -10.79 10.06 18.56
CA THR A 62 -10.72 11.50 18.28
C THR A 62 -9.98 11.83 16.98
N LEU A 63 -9.20 10.89 16.46
CA LEU A 63 -8.42 11.10 15.24
C LEU A 63 -9.26 10.86 13.99
N THR A 64 -9.11 11.74 13.02
CA THR A 64 -9.56 11.49 11.65
C THR A 64 -8.63 10.48 10.97
N LEU A 65 -9.13 9.82 9.93
CA LEU A 65 -8.31 8.89 9.13
C LEU A 65 -7.07 9.60 8.53
N SER A 66 -7.22 10.86 8.12
CA SER A 66 -6.12 11.66 7.58
C SER A 66 -5.03 11.92 8.61
N GLU A 67 -5.39 12.26 9.83
CA GLU A 67 -4.45 12.47 10.93
C GLU A 67 -3.73 11.17 11.30
N PHE A 68 -4.46 10.07 11.42
CA PHE A 68 -3.87 8.77 11.70
C PHE A 68 -2.89 8.34 10.60
N ASN A 69 -3.25 8.53 9.32
CA ASN A 69 -2.36 8.22 8.19
C ASN A 69 -1.06 9.03 8.23
N LYS A 70 -1.10 10.32 8.62
CA LYS A 70 0.12 11.12 8.80
C LYS A 70 1.01 10.57 9.90
N ILE A 71 0.42 10.21 11.04
CA ILE A 71 1.16 9.62 12.17
C ILE A 71 1.80 8.30 11.75
N LEU A 72 1.04 7.43 11.08
CA LEU A 72 1.54 6.15 10.57
C LEU A 72 2.70 6.34 9.61
N LEU A 73 2.57 7.28 8.66
CA LEU A 73 3.64 7.61 7.71
C LEU A 73 4.91 8.09 8.43
N MET A 74 4.77 8.96 9.44
CA MET A 74 5.91 9.41 10.25
C MET A 74 6.58 8.25 10.98
N CYS A 75 5.83 7.31 11.52
CA CYS A 75 6.37 6.11 12.17
C CYS A 75 7.16 5.23 11.16
N ILE A 76 6.65 5.06 9.95
CA ILE A 76 7.32 4.30 8.88
C ILE A 76 8.62 5.00 8.45
N ILE A 77 8.58 6.32 8.26
CA ILE A 77 9.77 7.11 7.93
C ILE A 77 10.82 6.99 9.03
N HIS A 78 10.41 7.11 10.30
CA HIS A 78 11.30 6.94 11.44
C HIS A 78 11.91 5.54 11.49
N TYR A 79 11.09 4.51 11.28
CA TYR A 79 11.56 3.12 11.21
C TYR A 79 12.66 2.93 10.16
N ASN A 80 12.46 3.46 8.96
CA ASN A 80 13.39 3.29 7.86
C ASN A 80 14.66 4.16 7.99
N SER A 81 14.54 5.36 8.59
CA SER A 81 15.63 6.36 8.60
C SER A 81 16.40 6.47 9.92
N LYS A 82 15.86 5.94 11.03
CA LYS A 82 16.44 6.11 12.38
C LYS A 82 16.63 4.81 13.14
N ARG A 83 15.90 3.74 12.81
CA ARG A 83 16.07 2.46 13.47
C ARG A 83 17.37 1.80 13.04
N VAL A 84 18.28 1.57 14.00
CA VAL A 84 19.54 0.88 13.76
C VAL A 84 19.29 -0.60 13.44
N ILE A 85 19.80 -1.05 12.29
CA ILE A 85 19.83 -2.46 11.91
C ILE A 85 21.11 -3.06 12.48
N ARG A 86 21.00 -4.10 13.33
CA ARG A 86 22.12 -4.71 14.01
C ARG A 86 22.88 -5.71 13.15
N ASN A 87 22.17 -6.45 12.31
CA ASN A 87 22.72 -7.49 11.45
C ASN A 87 22.90 -6.97 10.02
N ILE A 88 23.89 -6.12 9.82
CA ILE A 88 24.20 -5.58 8.48
C ILE A 88 25.11 -6.58 7.77
N PRO A 89 24.84 -6.90 6.48
CA PRO A 89 25.75 -7.68 5.66
C PRO A 89 27.17 -7.08 5.68
N TYR A 90 28.18 -7.92 5.79
CA TYR A 90 29.57 -7.48 5.89
C TYR A 90 30.00 -6.53 4.76
N SER A 91 29.46 -6.74 3.56
CA SER A 91 29.71 -5.93 2.37
C SER A 91 29.33 -4.45 2.51
N TYR A 92 28.42 -4.12 3.45
CA TYR A 92 27.95 -2.74 3.68
C TYR A 92 28.59 -2.08 4.91
N ILE A 93 29.38 -2.81 5.72
CA ILE A 93 30.04 -2.24 6.89
C ILE A 93 31.03 -1.16 6.44
N GLY A 94 30.89 0.05 6.99
CA GLY A 94 31.70 1.22 6.65
C GLY A 94 31.32 1.96 5.36
N LYS A 95 30.40 1.40 4.54
CA LYS A 95 29.94 2.05 3.30
C LYS A 95 28.63 2.81 3.48
N ALA A 96 27.74 2.34 4.33
CA ALA A 96 26.46 2.97 4.60
C ALA A 96 26.19 3.04 6.10
N LYS A 97 25.32 3.97 6.50
CA LYS A 97 24.81 4.02 7.87
C LYS A 97 23.89 2.82 8.12
N PRO A 98 23.78 2.36 9.38
CA PRO A 98 23.00 1.18 9.72
C PRO A 98 21.47 1.42 9.73
N PHE A 99 20.96 2.13 8.75
CA PHE A 99 19.53 2.41 8.59
C PHE A 99 19.02 1.81 7.29
N ALA A 100 17.76 1.39 7.27
CA ALA A 100 17.17 0.71 6.13
C ALA A 100 17.26 1.54 4.83
N CYS A 101 16.98 2.85 4.91
CA CYS A 101 17.06 3.74 3.75
C CYS A 101 18.49 3.90 3.23
N ASP A 102 19.49 4.02 4.11
CA ASP A 102 20.89 4.18 3.69
C ASP A 102 21.42 2.88 3.06
N LEU A 103 21.09 1.73 3.63
CA LEU A 103 21.44 0.42 3.06
C LEU A 103 20.78 0.18 1.70
N PHE A 104 19.51 0.58 1.56
CA PHE A 104 18.80 0.50 0.28
C PHE A 104 19.46 1.38 -0.79
N LEU A 105 19.75 2.64 -0.46
CA LEU A 105 20.42 3.56 -1.38
C LEU A 105 21.81 3.09 -1.79
N GLN A 106 22.56 2.50 -0.85
CA GLN A 106 23.86 1.89 -1.15
C GLN A 106 23.71 0.71 -2.12
N SER A 107 22.74 -0.19 -1.86
CA SER A 107 22.45 -1.31 -2.74
C SER A 107 22.03 -0.85 -4.14
N TYR A 108 21.19 0.18 -4.22
CA TYR A 108 20.76 0.77 -5.48
C TYR A 108 21.93 1.35 -6.27
N SER A 109 22.86 2.05 -5.60
CA SER A 109 24.03 2.64 -6.26
C SER A 109 25.03 1.59 -6.76
N GLU A 110 25.17 0.46 -6.05
CA GLU A 110 26.08 -0.62 -6.42
C GLU A 110 25.50 -1.54 -7.52
N ASN A 111 24.18 -1.70 -7.57
CA ASN A 111 23.50 -2.65 -8.46
C ASN A 111 22.24 -2.04 -9.09
N PRO A 112 22.33 -0.96 -9.87
CA PRO A 112 21.16 -0.28 -10.44
C PRO A 112 20.33 -1.20 -11.34
N ASP A 113 20.97 -2.12 -12.05
CA ASP A 113 20.30 -3.05 -12.97
C ASP A 113 19.39 -4.08 -12.26
N CYS A 114 19.53 -4.24 -10.95
CA CYS A 114 18.66 -5.09 -10.15
C CYS A 114 17.32 -4.43 -9.78
N PHE A 115 17.14 -3.16 -10.12
CA PHE A 115 15.95 -2.39 -9.78
C PHE A 115 15.15 -2.06 -11.04
N ILE A 116 13.83 -2.20 -10.94
CA ILE A 116 12.91 -1.87 -12.02
C ILE A 116 12.33 -0.49 -11.74
N GLU A 117 12.61 0.47 -12.62
CA GLU A 117 11.95 1.77 -12.58
C GLU A 117 10.52 1.65 -13.10
N VAL A 118 9.58 2.06 -12.30
CA VAL A 118 8.16 2.06 -12.66
C VAL A 118 7.68 3.50 -12.78
N SER A 119 7.13 3.87 -13.93
CA SER A 119 6.57 5.21 -14.13
C SER A 119 5.38 5.45 -13.19
N ASP A 120 5.21 6.71 -12.74
CA ASP A 120 4.09 7.11 -11.89
C ASP A 120 2.73 6.76 -12.50
N GLU A 121 2.60 6.87 -13.81
CA GLU A 121 1.38 6.52 -14.53
C GLU A 121 1.07 5.02 -14.42
N LYS A 122 2.07 4.16 -14.62
CA LYS A 122 1.94 2.71 -14.47
C LYS A 122 1.62 2.35 -13.03
N LEU A 123 2.32 2.98 -12.07
CA LEU A 123 2.10 2.76 -10.64
C LEU A 123 0.66 3.10 -10.24
N ARG A 124 0.16 4.27 -10.66
CA ARG A 124 -1.23 4.67 -10.39
C ARG A 124 -2.23 3.67 -10.98
N LYS A 125 -2.10 3.31 -12.27
CA LYS A 125 -2.99 2.35 -12.93
C LYS A 125 -3.01 0.98 -12.24
N VAL A 126 -1.87 0.53 -11.74
CA VAL A 126 -1.75 -0.80 -11.10
C VAL A 126 -2.28 -0.79 -9.68
N LEU A 127 -2.00 0.25 -8.89
CA LEU A 127 -2.40 0.31 -7.47
C LEU A 127 -3.84 0.76 -7.24
N LEU A 128 -4.50 1.35 -8.22
CA LEU A 128 -5.90 1.76 -8.09
C LEU A 128 -6.84 0.55 -7.95
N PRO A 129 -7.89 0.65 -7.12
CA PRO A 129 -8.92 -0.36 -7.05
C PRO A 129 -9.59 -0.56 -8.40
N ARG A 130 -9.96 -1.81 -8.67
CA ARG A 130 -10.56 -2.22 -9.95
C ARG A 130 -12.03 -2.57 -9.78
N THR A 131 -12.83 -2.22 -10.76
CA THR A 131 -14.24 -2.60 -10.84
C THR A 131 -14.57 -3.05 -12.26
N ARG A 132 -15.72 -3.69 -12.43
CA ARG A 132 -16.25 -4.04 -13.76
C ARG A 132 -17.12 -2.91 -14.28
N GLY A 133 -16.77 -2.38 -15.46
CA GLY A 133 -17.58 -1.44 -16.22
C GLY A 133 -18.33 -2.13 -17.35
N THR A 134 -19.43 -1.53 -17.78
CA THR A 134 -20.26 -2.02 -18.89
C THR A 134 -20.42 -0.93 -19.94
N PHE A 135 -20.14 -1.27 -21.19
CA PHE A 135 -20.36 -0.37 -22.33
C PHE A 135 -21.79 -0.49 -22.87
N ARG A 136 -22.45 0.64 -23.04
CA ARG A 136 -23.76 0.75 -23.73
C ARG A 136 -23.76 2.03 -24.56
N ARG A 137 -23.96 1.90 -25.87
CA ARG A 137 -24.12 3.06 -26.81
C ARG A 137 -22.99 4.10 -26.63
N ASN A 138 -21.75 3.69 -26.71
CA ASN A 138 -20.52 4.53 -26.55
C ASN A 138 -20.39 5.20 -25.18
N VAL A 139 -21.03 4.68 -24.16
CA VAL A 139 -20.91 5.14 -22.78
C VAL A 139 -20.46 3.99 -21.91
N LEU A 140 -19.42 4.23 -21.13
CA LEU A 140 -18.97 3.32 -20.09
C LEU A 140 -19.71 3.64 -18.79
N PHE A 141 -20.37 2.64 -18.23
CA PHE A 141 -21.01 2.69 -16.92
C PHE A 141 -20.10 2.01 -15.92
N ALA A 142 -19.55 2.75 -14.98
CA ALA A 142 -18.70 2.24 -13.88
C ALA A 142 -18.89 3.12 -12.63
N CYS A 143 -18.72 2.56 -11.44
CA CYS A 143 -18.84 3.30 -10.16
C CYS A 143 -20.13 4.12 -10.02
N GLY A 144 -21.25 3.69 -10.62
CA GLY A 144 -22.52 4.44 -10.62
C GLY A 144 -22.56 5.65 -11.55
N LEU A 145 -21.49 5.94 -12.28
CA LEU A 145 -21.36 7.08 -13.18
C LEU A 145 -21.29 6.66 -14.65
N ARG A 146 -21.38 7.66 -15.53
CA ARG A 146 -21.30 7.51 -16.99
C ARG A 146 -20.05 8.23 -17.50
N TYR A 147 -19.18 7.48 -18.18
CA TYR A 147 -17.93 8.00 -18.73
C TYR A 147 -17.98 7.96 -20.25
N ARG A 148 -17.46 8.99 -20.88
CA ARG A 148 -17.28 9.08 -22.33
C ARG A 148 -15.83 9.41 -22.63
N ALA A 149 -15.29 8.78 -23.67
CA ALA A 149 -14.01 9.17 -24.23
C ALA A 149 -14.16 9.39 -25.74
N PRO A 150 -13.45 10.36 -26.33
CA PRO A 150 -13.52 10.62 -27.77
C PRO A 150 -13.05 9.44 -28.62
N ASN A 151 -12.19 8.58 -28.07
CA ASN A 151 -11.49 7.52 -28.78
C ASN A 151 -11.79 6.12 -28.25
N PHE A 152 -13.05 5.81 -27.91
CA PHE A 152 -13.40 4.42 -27.64
C PHE A 152 -13.23 3.61 -28.93
N THR A 153 -12.41 2.55 -28.84
CA THR A 153 -12.22 1.62 -29.95
C THR A 153 -13.54 0.98 -30.37
N GLU A 154 -13.71 0.66 -31.65
CA GLU A 154 -14.89 -0.01 -32.19
C GLU A 154 -15.31 -1.27 -31.42
N ARG A 155 -14.35 -1.93 -30.75
CA ARG A 155 -14.59 -3.07 -29.87
C ARG A 155 -15.65 -2.80 -28.81
N TYR A 156 -15.73 -1.58 -28.29
CA TYR A 156 -16.66 -1.21 -27.23
C TYR A 156 -17.95 -0.57 -27.74
N LEU A 157 -18.01 -0.21 -29.02
CA LEU A 157 -19.19 0.37 -29.64
C LEU A 157 -20.39 -0.58 -29.63
N ARG A 158 -20.13 -1.88 -29.75
CA ARG A 158 -21.17 -2.94 -29.77
C ARG A 158 -21.62 -3.37 -28.37
N GLY A 159 -21.11 -2.74 -27.33
CA GLY A 159 -21.35 -3.13 -25.95
C GLY A 159 -20.27 -4.11 -25.44
N GLY A 160 -20.35 -4.46 -24.19
CA GLY A 160 -19.41 -5.38 -23.55
C GLY A 160 -19.07 -4.96 -22.12
N SER A 161 -18.19 -5.72 -21.50
CA SER A 161 -17.65 -5.40 -20.17
C SER A 161 -16.16 -5.21 -20.25
N ALA A 162 -15.63 -4.31 -19.43
CA ALA A 162 -14.20 -4.07 -19.28
C ALA A 162 -13.84 -3.93 -17.80
N VAL A 163 -12.59 -4.18 -17.48
CA VAL A 163 -12.05 -3.87 -16.14
C VAL A 163 -11.62 -2.41 -16.13
N VAL A 164 -12.00 -1.71 -15.08
CA VAL A 164 -11.77 -0.29 -14.91
C VAL A 164 -11.05 -0.05 -13.60
N ALA A 165 -9.95 0.67 -13.62
CA ALA A 165 -9.30 1.20 -12.42
C ALA A 165 -9.82 2.61 -12.12
N TYR A 166 -10.07 2.91 -10.85
CA TYR A 166 -10.64 4.20 -10.45
C TYR A 166 -10.01 4.70 -9.15
N ASN A 167 -9.97 6.02 -8.99
CA ASN A 167 -9.57 6.63 -7.73
C ASN A 167 -10.80 6.88 -6.85
N PRO A 168 -10.94 6.23 -5.67
CA PRO A 168 -12.09 6.43 -4.78
C PRO A 168 -12.27 7.87 -4.30
N TYR A 169 -11.20 8.65 -4.28
CA TYR A 169 -11.22 10.06 -3.87
C TYR A 169 -11.46 11.04 -5.02
N ASN A 170 -11.33 10.57 -6.25
CA ASN A 170 -11.63 11.36 -7.45
C ASN A 170 -12.18 10.43 -8.55
N ILE A 171 -13.48 10.24 -8.56
CA ILE A 171 -14.19 9.39 -9.52
C ILE A 171 -14.54 10.11 -10.83
N GLY A 172 -14.07 11.35 -11.02
CA GLY A 172 -14.25 12.09 -12.27
C GLY A 172 -13.55 11.46 -13.47
N GLU A 173 -12.51 10.67 -13.21
CA GLU A 173 -11.72 9.95 -14.21
C GLU A 173 -11.60 8.46 -13.85
N VAL A 174 -11.58 7.62 -14.87
CA VAL A 174 -11.35 6.19 -14.74
C VAL A 174 -10.41 5.71 -15.84
N TYR A 175 -9.64 4.69 -15.53
CA TYR A 175 -8.67 4.09 -16.46
C TYR A 175 -9.20 2.77 -16.97
N LEU A 176 -9.38 2.68 -18.27
CA LEU A 176 -9.74 1.42 -18.93
C LEU A 176 -8.50 0.52 -18.96
N LEU A 177 -8.61 -0.67 -18.39
CA LEU A 177 -7.55 -1.67 -18.44
C LEU A 177 -7.86 -2.62 -19.60
N GLU A 178 -7.01 -2.57 -20.61
CA GLU A 178 -7.05 -3.56 -21.70
C GLU A 178 -6.42 -4.87 -21.21
N ASN A 179 -7.12 -5.97 -21.46
CA ASN A 179 -6.59 -7.31 -21.26
C ASN A 179 -5.74 -7.72 -22.48
#